data_738fd5547b42bce8d7071c29967c527e
#
_entry.id   738fd5547b42bce8d7071c29967c527e
#
_cell.length_a   1.000
_cell.length_b   1.000
_cell.length_c   1.000
_cell.angle_alpha   90.00
_cell.angle_beta   90.00
_cell.angle_gamma   90.00
#
_symmetry.space_group_name_H-M   'P 1'
#
loop_
_entity.id
_entity.type
_entity.pdbx_description
1 polymer ?
#
loop_
_entity_poly.entity_id
_entity_poly.type
_entity_poly.pdbx_seq_one_letter_code
_entity_poly.pdbx_strand_id
1 'polypeptide(L)'
;MDHLPVLLGEAVEALAVSPSGTYVDATYGAGGHARAIVERGGRVIAFEADPNVELAQDLADRVALVRGNFGDLEDGLTALGVTLVDGALFDLGISSLQLAAAERGFSLQRDGPLDMRLNPQAGRSAYELLATLDERALADLIYGYGEERASRRIARAVIAARAAGTLPSRTLAFAELVARAVRAPGWQRIHPATRTFQALRIASNDELGALRRGLDAAANRTRPGGRIAVISFHSLEDRIVKQTFRDDARLRALTKKPILPSRDEVVGNPRARSAKLRVAERVA
;
A
#
# COMPACT_ATOMS: atom_id res chain seq x y z
N MET A 1 13.35 10.71 13.46
CA MET A 1 12.20 10.03 14.06
C MET A 1 12.23 8.62 13.54
N ASP A 2 12.39 7.67 14.44
CA ASP A 2 12.41 6.26 14.06
C ASP A 2 11.05 5.87 13.48
N HIS A 3 11.11 5.17 12.37
CA HIS A 3 9.90 4.69 11.69
C HIS A 3 9.32 3.53 12.51
N LEU A 4 8.26 3.78 13.27
CA LEU A 4 7.52 2.73 13.97
C LEU A 4 6.58 2.03 12.96
N PRO A 5 6.80 0.74 12.65
CA PRO A 5 5.87 -0.05 11.84
C PRO A 5 4.50 -0.11 12.51
N VAL A 6 3.45 -0.13 11.70
CA VAL A 6 2.08 -0.19 12.20
C VAL A 6 1.72 -1.63 12.57
N LEU A 7 1.08 -1.83 13.74
CA LEU A 7 0.65 -3.16 14.23
C LEU A 7 1.79 -4.19 14.23
N LEU A 8 3.03 -3.74 14.53
CA LEU A 8 4.23 -4.58 14.42
C LEU A 8 4.11 -5.87 15.25
N GLY A 9 3.76 -5.73 16.53
CA GLY A 9 3.64 -6.86 17.43
C GLY A 9 2.57 -7.83 16.98
N GLU A 10 1.39 -7.31 16.71
CA GLU A 10 0.20 -8.08 16.31
C GLU A 10 0.42 -8.81 14.97
N ALA A 11 1.08 -8.16 14.00
CA ALA A 11 1.35 -8.76 12.70
C ALA A 11 2.34 -9.93 12.79
N VAL A 12 3.45 -9.75 13.52
CA VAL A 12 4.48 -10.78 13.65
C VAL A 12 4.03 -11.91 14.58
N GLU A 13 3.23 -11.63 15.61
CA GLU A 13 2.57 -12.66 16.42
C GLU A 13 1.57 -13.46 15.59
N ALA A 14 0.77 -12.77 14.79
CA ALA A 14 -0.21 -13.42 13.90
C ALA A 14 0.44 -14.33 12.86
N LEU A 15 1.63 -13.99 12.35
CA LEU A 15 2.40 -14.85 11.45
C LEU A 15 2.87 -16.15 12.12
N ALA A 16 2.91 -16.21 13.46
CA ALA A 16 3.43 -17.33 14.23
C ALA A 16 4.84 -17.72 13.78
N VAL A 17 5.74 -16.74 13.76
CA VAL A 17 7.11 -16.93 13.29
C VAL A 17 7.81 -18.03 14.07
N SER A 18 8.31 -19.04 13.33
CA SER A 18 9.12 -20.15 13.86
C SER A 18 10.60 -19.93 13.54
N PRO A 19 11.51 -20.32 14.41
CA PRO A 19 12.94 -20.31 14.11
C PRO A 19 13.26 -21.09 12.83
N SER A 20 14.13 -20.52 11.99
CA SER A 20 14.52 -21.09 10.68
C SER A 20 13.42 -21.12 9.60
N GLY A 21 12.21 -20.64 9.90
CA GLY A 21 11.14 -20.47 8.90
C GLY A 21 11.50 -19.38 7.88
N THR A 22 10.97 -19.50 6.67
CA THR A 22 11.14 -18.50 5.60
C THR A 22 9.83 -17.75 5.39
N TYR A 23 9.88 -16.42 5.48
CA TYR A 23 8.71 -15.54 5.39
C TYR A 23 8.87 -14.54 4.25
N VAL A 24 7.75 -14.16 3.65
CA VAL A 24 7.71 -13.03 2.73
C VAL A 24 7.33 -11.77 3.50
N ASP A 25 8.13 -10.71 3.34
CA ASP A 25 7.71 -9.33 3.60
C ASP A 25 7.43 -8.68 2.25
N ALA A 26 6.16 -8.59 1.88
CA ALA A 26 5.73 -8.10 0.58
C ALA A 26 5.94 -6.58 0.40
N THR A 27 6.28 -5.87 1.47
CA THR A 27 6.33 -4.41 1.55
C THR A 27 7.45 -3.96 2.48
N TYR A 28 8.70 -4.20 2.07
CA TYR A 28 9.87 -4.01 2.93
C TYR A 28 9.96 -2.61 3.57
N GLY A 29 9.80 -1.55 2.77
CA GLY A 29 9.85 -0.17 3.24
C GLY A 29 11.13 0.15 4.01
N ALA A 30 11.01 0.43 5.32
CA ALA A 30 12.16 0.65 6.21
C ALA A 30 12.66 -0.62 6.91
N GLY A 31 12.11 -1.79 6.58
CA GLY A 31 12.54 -3.09 7.12
C GLY A 31 12.09 -3.41 8.54
N GLY A 32 11.14 -2.67 9.09
CA GLY A 32 10.75 -2.87 10.49
C GLY A 32 10.07 -4.22 10.76
N HIS A 33 9.15 -4.66 9.90
CA HIS A 33 8.53 -5.98 10.00
C HIS A 33 9.53 -7.09 9.70
N ALA A 34 10.38 -6.94 8.65
CA ALA A 34 11.44 -7.88 8.33
C ALA A 34 12.38 -8.09 9.53
N ARG A 35 12.81 -6.99 10.20
CA ARG A 35 13.63 -7.05 11.41
C ARG A 35 12.97 -7.87 12.53
N ALA A 36 11.71 -7.60 12.82
CA ALA A 36 10.99 -8.30 13.89
C ALA A 36 10.78 -9.81 13.58
N ILE A 37 10.69 -10.20 12.30
CA ILE A 37 10.69 -11.60 11.88
C ILE A 37 12.08 -12.22 12.10
N VAL A 38 13.16 -11.52 11.72
CA VAL A 38 14.54 -11.99 11.90
C VAL A 38 14.89 -12.15 13.38
N GLU A 39 14.48 -11.23 14.25
CA GLU A 39 14.68 -11.30 15.71
C GLU A 39 14.01 -12.54 16.33
N ARG A 40 12.96 -13.08 15.69
CA ARG A 40 12.33 -14.36 16.09
C ARG A 40 12.98 -15.59 15.43
N GLY A 41 14.11 -15.41 14.74
CA GLY A 41 14.89 -16.48 14.12
C GLY A 41 14.44 -16.84 12.71
N GLY A 42 13.48 -16.13 12.12
CA GLY A 42 13.04 -16.31 10.75
C GLY A 42 14.05 -15.81 9.70
N ARG A 43 13.88 -16.24 8.46
CA ARG A 43 14.50 -15.65 7.27
C ARG A 43 13.43 -14.90 6.48
N VAL A 44 13.81 -13.85 5.77
CA VAL A 44 12.86 -13.02 5.04
C VAL A 44 13.23 -12.90 3.56
N ILE A 45 12.25 -13.06 2.70
CA ILE A 45 12.31 -12.64 1.29
C ILE A 45 11.45 -11.37 1.21
N ALA A 46 12.11 -10.23 1.04
CA ALA A 46 11.48 -8.93 1.08
C ALA A 46 11.26 -8.39 -0.33
N PHE A 47 10.10 -7.83 -0.62
CA PHE A 47 9.80 -7.16 -1.88
C PHE A 47 9.78 -5.64 -1.67
N GLU A 48 10.40 -4.89 -2.60
CA GLU A 48 10.40 -3.43 -2.56
C GLU A 48 10.31 -2.85 -3.98
N ALA A 49 9.25 -2.08 -4.21
CA ALA A 49 9.00 -1.46 -5.51
C ALA A 49 9.83 -0.19 -5.73
N ASP A 50 10.19 0.53 -4.66
CA ASP A 50 11.00 1.74 -4.72
C ASP A 50 12.48 1.38 -4.89
N PRO A 51 13.10 1.73 -6.03
CA PRO A 51 14.51 1.40 -6.27
C PRO A 51 15.48 2.13 -5.32
N ASN A 52 15.03 3.21 -4.66
CA ASN A 52 15.85 4.00 -3.75
C ASN A 52 15.88 3.46 -2.31
N VAL A 53 15.05 2.47 -2.00
CA VAL A 53 15.08 1.82 -0.68
C VAL A 53 16.21 0.82 -0.65
N GLU A 54 17.08 0.90 0.32
CA GLU A 54 18.21 -0.01 0.49
C GLU A 54 17.93 -1.04 1.58
N LEU A 55 18.55 -2.23 1.44
CA LEU A 55 18.53 -3.24 2.48
C LEU A 55 19.40 -2.78 3.65
N ALA A 56 18.84 -2.81 4.85
CA ALA A 56 19.59 -2.52 6.06
C ALA A 56 20.74 -3.52 6.25
N GLN A 57 21.96 -3.03 6.47
CA GLN A 57 23.17 -3.86 6.51
C GLN A 57 23.12 -4.97 7.57
N ASP A 58 22.53 -4.69 8.71
CA ASP A 58 22.35 -5.66 9.81
C ASP A 58 21.32 -6.74 9.52
N LEU A 59 20.56 -6.64 8.44
CA LEU A 59 19.63 -7.63 7.97
C LEU A 59 20.14 -8.48 6.80
N ALA A 60 21.30 -8.13 6.21
CA ALA A 60 21.80 -8.70 4.96
C ALA A 60 21.98 -10.24 4.99
N ASP A 61 22.32 -10.81 6.13
CA ASP A 61 22.52 -12.28 6.29
C ASP A 61 21.20 -13.08 6.36
N ARG A 62 20.08 -12.41 6.62
CA ARG A 62 18.79 -13.03 6.88
C ARG A 62 17.66 -12.55 5.97
N VAL A 63 17.88 -11.50 5.20
CA VAL A 63 16.90 -10.89 4.31
C VAL A 63 17.42 -10.89 2.87
N ALA A 64 16.69 -11.54 1.97
CA ALA A 64 16.91 -11.42 0.53
C ALA A 64 15.95 -10.36 -0.03
N LEU A 65 16.49 -9.26 -0.56
CA LEU A 65 15.67 -8.16 -1.11
C LEU A 65 15.44 -8.37 -2.62
N VAL A 66 14.16 -8.55 -2.99
CA VAL A 66 13.70 -8.62 -4.37
C VAL A 66 13.22 -7.21 -4.79
N ARG A 67 13.85 -6.67 -5.84
CA ARG A 67 13.46 -5.39 -6.43
C ARG A 67 12.25 -5.60 -7.34
N GLY A 68 11.09 -5.12 -6.93
CA GLY A 68 9.86 -5.28 -7.67
C GLY A 68 8.61 -5.11 -6.81
N ASN A 69 7.48 -5.12 -7.48
CA ASN A 69 6.18 -5.04 -6.82
C ASN A 69 5.79 -6.42 -6.27
N PHE A 70 5.18 -6.47 -5.11
CA PHE A 70 4.65 -7.72 -4.54
C PHE A 70 3.55 -8.37 -5.42
N GLY A 71 3.00 -7.66 -6.39
CA GLY A 71 2.15 -8.25 -7.42
C GLY A 71 2.84 -9.30 -8.28
N ASP A 72 4.18 -9.29 -8.29
CA ASP A 72 5.05 -10.23 -9.01
C ASP A 72 5.71 -11.26 -8.06
N LEU A 73 5.10 -11.49 -6.88
CA LEU A 73 5.59 -12.37 -5.82
C LEU A 73 5.85 -13.80 -6.33
N GLU A 74 4.98 -14.32 -7.19
CA GLU A 74 5.11 -15.65 -7.80
C GLU A 74 6.44 -15.79 -8.57
N ASP A 75 6.72 -14.81 -9.44
CA ASP A 75 7.91 -14.78 -10.28
C ASP A 75 9.18 -14.54 -9.44
N GLY A 76 9.10 -13.65 -8.45
CA GLY A 76 10.21 -13.35 -7.55
C GLY A 76 10.65 -14.55 -6.72
N LEU A 77 9.71 -15.31 -6.16
CA LEU A 77 10.02 -16.56 -5.44
C LEU A 77 10.58 -17.63 -6.38
N THR A 78 10.03 -17.75 -7.58
CA THR A 78 10.49 -18.70 -8.60
C THR A 78 11.94 -18.41 -9.01
N ALA A 79 12.28 -17.15 -9.25
CA ALA A 79 13.65 -16.72 -9.59
C ALA A 79 14.67 -17.04 -8.49
N LEU A 80 14.24 -17.05 -7.22
CA LEU A 80 15.07 -17.45 -6.08
C LEU A 80 15.09 -18.97 -5.82
N GLY A 81 14.37 -19.77 -6.61
CA GLY A 81 14.24 -21.21 -6.40
C GLY A 81 13.43 -21.59 -5.15
N VAL A 82 12.63 -20.67 -4.62
CA VAL A 82 11.82 -20.89 -3.40
C VAL A 82 10.45 -21.39 -3.81
N THR A 83 10.13 -22.63 -3.45
CA THR A 83 8.85 -23.24 -3.78
C THR A 83 7.75 -22.85 -2.79
N LEU A 84 8.02 -22.93 -1.49
CA LEU A 84 7.07 -22.63 -0.44
C LEU A 84 7.71 -21.79 0.67
N VAL A 85 6.90 -20.95 1.31
CA VAL A 85 7.25 -20.13 2.47
C VAL A 85 6.37 -20.48 3.68
N ASP A 86 6.81 -20.10 4.88
CA ASP A 86 6.09 -20.36 6.14
C ASP A 86 4.98 -19.34 6.39
N GLY A 87 5.05 -18.19 5.74
CA GLY A 87 4.04 -17.15 5.81
C GLY A 87 4.39 -15.93 4.99
N ALA A 88 3.42 -15.03 4.84
CA ALA A 88 3.58 -13.78 4.12
C ALA A 88 2.93 -12.61 4.88
N LEU A 89 3.62 -11.48 4.91
CA LEU A 89 3.15 -10.22 5.47
C LEU A 89 3.05 -9.17 4.37
N PHE A 90 1.94 -8.44 4.38
CA PHE A 90 1.70 -7.27 3.54
C PHE A 90 1.38 -6.07 4.46
N ASP A 91 2.21 -5.04 4.47
CA ASP A 91 1.92 -3.74 5.11
C ASP A 91 1.63 -2.73 4.00
N LEU A 92 0.34 -2.65 3.61
CA LEU A 92 -0.06 -1.93 2.40
C LEU A 92 0.07 -0.40 2.54
N GLY A 93 0.14 0.27 1.40
CA GLY A 93 0.21 1.72 1.31
C GLY A 93 1.61 2.26 1.07
N ILE A 94 1.87 3.50 1.50
CA ILE A 94 3.14 4.19 1.31
C ILE A 94 3.95 4.28 2.60
N SER A 95 5.27 4.15 2.48
CA SER A 95 6.16 4.28 3.63
C SER A 95 6.23 5.72 4.15
N SER A 96 6.67 5.90 5.41
CA SER A 96 6.92 7.23 5.96
C SER A 96 8.01 7.98 5.19
N LEU A 97 8.99 7.26 4.67
CA LEU A 97 10.06 7.84 3.86
C LEU A 97 9.50 8.45 2.56
N GLN A 98 8.63 7.71 1.86
CA GLN A 98 7.97 8.18 0.64
C GLN A 98 7.06 9.38 0.90
N LEU A 99 6.32 9.36 2.02
CA LEU A 99 5.46 10.49 2.40
C LEU A 99 6.27 11.72 2.84
N ALA A 100 7.44 11.53 3.42
CA ALA A 100 8.35 12.60 3.84
C ALA A 100 9.09 13.24 2.67
N ALA A 101 9.33 12.50 1.60
CA ALA A 101 10.02 12.96 0.40
C ALA A 101 9.07 13.78 -0.49
N ALA A 102 9.19 15.11 -0.43
CA ALA A 102 8.30 16.03 -1.16
C ALA A 102 8.35 15.78 -2.68
N GLU A 103 9.52 15.45 -3.21
CA GLU A 103 9.78 15.15 -4.63
C GLU A 103 9.04 13.92 -5.14
N ARG A 104 8.50 13.08 -4.26
CA ARG A 104 7.71 11.90 -4.63
C ARG A 104 6.23 12.21 -4.88
N GLY A 105 5.75 13.37 -4.45
CA GLY A 105 4.41 13.86 -4.72
C GLY A 105 3.24 13.19 -3.97
N PHE A 106 3.50 12.45 -2.90
CA PHE A 106 2.47 11.78 -2.11
C PHE A 106 1.80 12.70 -1.07
N SER A 107 2.47 13.79 -0.67
CA SER A 107 2.06 14.62 0.45
C SER A 107 1.05 15.70 0.06
N LEU A 108 0.03 15.88 0.92
CA LEU A 108 -0.87 17.04 0.90
C LEU A 108 -0.35 18.22 1.74
N GLN A 109 0.77 18.05 2.45
CA GLN A 109 1.35 19.07 3.34
C GLN A 109 2.68 19.62 2.84
N ARG A 110 3.34 18.88 1.95
CA ARG A 110 4.63 19.25 1.35
C ARG A 110 4.46 19.39 -0.14
N ASP A 111 4.87 20.51 -0.69
CA ASP A 111 4.75 20.76 -2.11
C ASP A 111 5.82 20.02 -2.92
N GLY A 112 5.39 19.28 -3.92
CA GLY A 112 6.25 18.50 -4.81
C GLY A 112 5.59 18.27 -6.17
N PRO A 113 6.29 17.63 -7.13
CA PRO A 113 5.69 17.26 -8.40
C PRO A 113 4.57 16.23 -8.19
N LEU A 114 3.54 16.26 -9.04
CA LEU A 114 2.46 15.27 -9.03
C LEU A 114 2.92 13.95 -9.68
N ASP A 115 3.85 13.25 -9.03
CA ASP A 115 4.36 11.96 -9.52
C ASP A 115 3.55 10.78 -8.96
N MET A 116 3.64 10.52 -7.67
CA MET A 116 2.96 9.46 -6.92
C MET A 116 3.32 8.01 -7.34
N ARG A 117 4.34 7.78 -8.16
CA ARG A 117 4.81 6.43 -8.49
C ARG A 117 5.67 5.87 -7.37
N LEU A 118 5.48 4.62 -7.00
CA LEU A 118 6.38 3.88 -6.10
C LEU A 118 7.72 3.61 -6.79
N ASN A 119 7.69 3.24 -8.06
CA ASN A 119 8.87 3.18 -8.92
C ASN A 119 8.83 4.34 -9.93
N PRO A 120 9.68 5.38 -9.80
CA PRO A 120 9.68 6.52 -10.72
C PRO A 120 10.06 6.16 -12.16
N GLN A 121 10.64 4.97 -12.38
CA GLN A 121 11.05 4.50 -13.70
C GLN A 121 9.96 3.73 -14.44
N ALA A 122 8.81 3.44 -13.78
CA ALA A 122 7.75 2.62 -14.34
C ALA A 122 6.37 3.28 -14.21
N GLY A 123 5.48 2.93 -15.13
CA GLY A 123 4.10 3.40 -15.10
C GLY A 123 3.93 4.88 -15.45
N ARG A 124 2.72 5.39 -15.27
CA ARG A 124 2.34 6.79 -15.47
C ARG A 124 2.27 7.53 -14.15
N SER A 125 2.84 8.73 -14.10
CA SER A 125 2.71 9.63 -12.96
C SER A 125 1.26 10.10 -12.77
N ALA A 126 0.93 10.60 -11.59
CA ALA A 126 -0.37 11.21 -11.32
C ALA A 126 -0.64 12.38 -12.28
N TYR A 127 0.38 13.20 -12.58
CA TYR A 127 0.25 14.30 -13.55
C TYR A 127 -0.09 13.79 -14.95
N GLU A 128 0.57 12.74 -15.44
CA GLU A 128 0.30 12.16 -16.76
C GLU A 128 -1.12 11.58 -16.84
N LEU A 129 -1.63 10.97 -15.75
CA LEU A 129 -3.03 10.55 -15.70
C LEU A 129 -3.98 11.74 -15.86
N LEU A 130 -3.73 12.85 -15.13
CA LEU A 130 -4.52 14.08 -15.23
C LEU A 130 -4.41 14.74 -16.60
N ALA A 131 -3.25 14.64 -17.24
CA ALA A 131 -2.99 15.27 -18.54
C ALA A 131 -3.61 14.49 -19.72
N THR A 132 -3.82 13.18 -19.59
CA THR A 132 -4.15 12.32 -20.73
C THR A 132 -5.55 11.73 -20.70
N LEU A 133 -6.11 11.45 -19.51
CA LEU A 133 -7.45 10.85 -19.39
C LEU A 133 -8.54 11.83 -19.83
N ASP A 134 -9.60 11.31 -20.44
CA ASP A 134 -10.81 12.09 -20.71
C ASP A 134 -11.62 12.31 -19.41
N GLU A 135 -12.65 13.19 -19.48
CA GLU A 135 -13.45 13.57 -18.31
C GLU A 135 -14.12 12.37 -17.66
N ARG A 136 -14.66 11.43 -18.44
CA ARG A 136 -15.36 10.25 -17.94
C ARG A 136 -14.41 9.29 -17.27
N ALA A 137 -13.32 8.92 -17.94
CA ALA A 137 -12.31 8.02 -17.41
C ALA A 137 -11.69 8.57 -16.11
N LEU A 138 -11.43 9.88 -16.05
CA LEU A 138 -10.91 10.53 -14.85
C LEU A 138 -11.95 10.53 -13.72
N ALA A 139 -13.22 10.80 -14.00
CA ALA A 139 -14.29 10.75 -13.02
C ALA A 139 -14.48 9.33 -12.47
N ASP A 140 -14.46 8.33 -13.33
CA ASP A 140 -14.62 6.92 -12.97
C ASP A 140 -13.42 6.43 -12.12
N LEU A 141 -12.20 6.85 -12.47
CA LEU A 141 -10.99 6.59 -11.68
C LEU A 141 -11.10 7.17 -10.26
N ILE A 142 -11.45 8.48 -10.15
CA ILE A 142 -11.56 9.18 -8.88
C ILE A 142 -12.67 8.57 -8.01
N TYR A 143 -13.79 8.17 -8.63
CA TYR A 143 -14.88 7.51 -7.92
C TYR A 143 -14.50 6.10 -7.48
N GLY A 144 -13.99 5.29 -8.39
CA GLY A 144 -13.67 3.88 -8.16
C GLY A 144 -12.56 3.67 -7.13
N TYR A 145 -11.51 4.48 -7.17
CA TYR A 145 -10.33 4.34 -6.30
C TYR A 145 -10.32 5.29 -5.09
N GLY A 146 -11.07 6.39 -5.17
CA GLY A 146 -11.16 7.36 -4.07
C GLY A 146 -12.46 7.26 -3.28
N GLU A 147 -13.49 6.56 -3.78
CA GLU A 147 -14.85 6.63 -3.25
C GLU A 147 -15.33 8.09 -3.09
N GLU A 148 -14.86 9.00 -4.00
CA GLU A 148 -15.11 10.43 -3.95
C GLU A 148 -16.39 10.77 -4.74
N ARG A 149 -17.42 11.20 -4.03
CA ARG A 149 -18.74 11.54 -4.63
C ARG A 149 -18.69 12.76 -5.56
N ALA A 150 -17.75 13.66 -5.36
CA ALA A 150 -17.56 14.84 -6.19
C ALA A 150 -16.73 14.55 -7.47
N SER A 151 -16.41 13.27 -7.78
CA SER A 151 -15.51 12.85 -8.85
C SER A 151 -15.77 13.54 -10.20
N ARG A 152 -17.04 13.65 -10.63
CA ARG A 152 -17.42 14.33 -11.87
C ARG A 152 -17.11 15.83 -11.86
N ARG A 153 -17.28 16.51 -10.71
CA ARG A 153 -16.95 17.94 -10.58
C ARG A 153 -15.44 18.16 -10.61
N ILE A 154 -14.70 17.26 -9.96
CA ILE A 154 -13.24 17.29 -9.95
C ILE A 154 -12.71 17.02 -11.36
N ALA A 155 -13.19 15.99 -12.05
CA ALA A 155 -12.79 15.68 -13.43
C ALA A 155 -13.04 16.89 -14.34
N ARG A 156 -14.24 17.49 -14.29
CA ARG A 156 -14.56 18.68 -15.07
C ARG A 156 -13.62 19.87 -14.79
N ALA A 157 -13.26 20.10 -13.51
CA ALA A 157 -12.32 21.14 -13.13
C ALA A 157 -10.91 20.87 -13.70
N VAL A 158 -10.46 19.61 -13.70
CA VAL A 158 -9.19 19.19 -14.30
C VAL A 158 -9.20 19.41 -15.81
N ILE A 159 -10.27 18.98 -16.52
CA ILE A 159 -10.39 19.17 -17.97
C ILE A 159 -10.41 20.67 -18.33
N ALA A 160 -11.12 21.49 -17.58
CA ALA A 160 -11.14 22.95 -17.79
C ALA A 160 -9.75 23.58 -17.57
N ALA A 161 -9.05 23.20 -16.51
CA ALA A 161 -7.68 23.68 -16.23
C ALA A 161 -6.70 23.24 -17.35
N ARG A 162 -6.83 22.01 -17.84
CA ARG A 162 -6.04 21.49 -18.96
C ARG A 162 -6.28 22.28 -20.25
N ALA A 163 -7.54 22.52 -20.59
CA ALA A 163 -7.91 23.32 -21.77
C ALA A 163 -7.40 24.76 -21.70
N ALA A 164 -7.36 25.34 -20.51
CA ALA A 164 -6.82 26.66 -20.25
C ALA A 164 -5.28 26.73 -20.11
N GLY A 165 -4.57 25.60 -20.22
CA GLY A 165 -3.12 25.54 -20.02
C GLY A 165 -2.67 25.82 -18.56
N THR A 166 -3.57 25.68 -17.59
CA THR A 166 -3.33 25.98 -16.17
C THR A 166 -3.42 24.74 -15.26
N LEU A 167 -3.31 23.54 -15.82
CA LEU A 167 -3.32 22.30 -15.05
C LEU A 167 -2.13 22.29 -14.07
N PRO A 168 -2.39 22.22 -12.74
CA PRO A 168 -1.30 22.20 -11.78
C PRO A 168 -0.44 20.95 -11.91
N SER A 169 0.88 21.13 -11.93
CA SER A 169 1.87 20.04 -11.93
C SER A 169 2.43 19.73 -10.54
N ARG A 170 1.99 20.49 -9.51
CA ARG A 170 2.47 20.36 -8.13
C ARG A 170 1.34 20.03 -7.16
N THR A 171 1.69 19.33 -6.09
CA THR A 171 0.72 18.75 -5.15
C THR A 171 -0.17 19.77 -4.48
N LEU A 172 0.36 20.85 -3.91
CA LEU A 172 -0.47 21.83 -3.18
C LEU A 172 -1.42 22.58 -4.11
N ALA A 173 -0.93 23.02 -5.26
CA ALA A 173 -1.78 23.71 -6.25
C ALA A 173 -2.89 22.79 -6.77
N PHE A 174 -2.60 21.50 -6.99
CA PHE A 174 -3.62 20.53 -7.36
C PHE A 174 -4.61 20.24 -6.22
N ALA A 175 -4.13 20.14 -4.99
CA ALA A 175 -5.00 19.97 -3.83
C ALA A 175 -5.99 21.14 -3.66
N GLU A 176 -5.57 22.38 -3.95
CA GLU A 176 -6.45 23.55 -3.96
C GLU A 176 -7.50 23.49 -5.08
N LEU A 177 -7.11 23.05 -6.30
CA LEU A 177 -8.06 22.86 -7.40
C LEU A 177 -9.14 21.86 -7.00
N VAL A 178 -8.75 20.73 -6.41
CA VAL A 178 -9.68 19.71 -5.92
C VAL A 178 -10.57 20.27 -4.81
N ALA A 179 -10.01 20.96 -3.82
CA ALA A 179 -10.78 21.53 -2.70
C ALA A 179 -11.86 22.50 -3.20
N ARG A 180 -11.53 23.37 -4.16
CA ARG A 180 -12.51 24.27 -4.82
C ARG A 180 -13.60 23.48 -5.56
N ALA A 181 -13.25 22.41 -6.25
CA ALA A 181 -14.22 21.57 -6.97
C ALA A 181 -15.13 20.79 -6.02
N VAL A 182 -14.63 20.30 -4.90
CA VAL A 182 -15.42 19.54 -3.90
C VAL A 182 -16.48 20.46 -3.24
N ARG A 183 -16.19 21.75 -3.04
CA ARG A 183 -17.09 22.71 -2.37
C ARG A 183 -17.60 22.18 -1.03
N ALA A 184 -16.73 21.59 -0.23
CA ALA A 184 -17.11 21.03 1.06
C ALA A 184 -17.49 22.18 2.03
N PRO A 185 -18.69 22.16 2.61
CA PRO A 185 -19.09 23.18 3.57
C PRO A 185 -18.41 22.96 4.93
N GLY A 186 -17.87 24.02 5.53
CA GLY A 186 -17.36 24.01 6.90
C GLY A 186 -16.08 23.21 7.12
N TRP A 187 -15.78 22.95 8.40
CA TRP A 187 -14.60 22.19 8.81
C TRP A 187 -14.68 20.72 8.37
N GLN A 188 -13.60 20.22 7.79
CA GLN A 188 -13.47 18.82 7.36
C GLN A 188 -12.43 18.10 8.22
N ARG A 189 -12.76 16.90 8.69
CA ARG A 189 -11.85 16.05 9.47
C ARG A 189 -10.60 15.61 8.67
N ILE A 190 -10.75 15.50 7.35
CA ILE A 190 -9.66 15.16 6.42
C ILE A 190 -9.66 16.20 5.29
N HIS A 191 -8.50 16.44 4.69
CA HIS A 191 -8.37 17.37 3.58
C HIS A 191 -9.26 16.93 2.40
N PRO A 192 -10.01 17.83 1.73
CA PRO A 192 -10.92 17.47 0.63
C PRO A 192 -10.25 16.73 -0.52
N ALA A 193 -8.96 16.95 -0.77
CA ALA A 193 -8.21 16.26 -1.82
C ALA A 193 -7.73 14.84 -1.44
N THR A 194 -7.85 14.43 -0.17
CA THR A 194 -7.29 13.14 0.29
C THR A 194 -7.75 11.96 -0.55
N ARG A 195 -9.05 11.89 -0.87
CA ARG A 195 -9.61 10.78 -1.66
C ARG A 195 -9.16 10.82 -3.12
N THR A 196 -9.00 12.02 -3.69
CA THR A 196 -8.49 12.18 -5.06
C THR A 196 -7.02 11.79 -5.14
N PHE A 197 -6.21 12.16 -4.15
CA PHE A 197 -4.80 11.73 -4.07
C PHE A 197 -4.69 10.22 -3.91
N GLN A 198 -5.50 9.60 -3.04
CA GLN A 198 -5.59 8.15 -2.94
C GLN A 198 -5.92 7.50 -4.29
N ALA A 199 -6.91 8.04 -5.02
CA ALA A 199 -7.32 7.49 -6.31
C ALA A 199 -6.20 7.54 -7.35
N LEU A 200 -5.50 8.67 -7.45
CA LEU A 200 -4.37 8.83 -8.36
C LEU A 200 -3.22 7.91 -7.99
N ARG A 201 -2.88 7.78 -6.69
CA ARG A 201 -1.83 6.89 -6.20
C ARG A 201 -2.12 5.43 -6.56
N ILE A 202 -3.34 4.97 -6.27
CA ILE A 202 -3.79 3.61 -6.61
C ILE A 202 -3.67 3.36 -8.13
N ALA A 203 -4.07 4.34 -8.94
CA ALA A 203 -4.03 4.20 -10.41
C ALA A 203 -2.61 4.25 -10.96
N SER A 204 -1.73 5.12 -10.43
CA SER A 204 -0.33 5.22 -10.88
C SER A 204 0.48 3.96 -10.59
N ASN A 205 0.09 3.20 -9.54
CA ASN A 205 0.85 2.04 -9.06
C ASN A 205 0.14 0.69 -9.23
N ASP A 206 -1.05 0.66 -9.85
CA ASP A 206 -1.90 -0.55 -9.93
C ASP A 206 -2.05 -1.26 -8.57
N GLU A 207 -2.18 -0.50 -7.46
CA GLU A 207 -2.12 -1.04 -6.09
C GLU A 207 -3.13 -2.17 -5.85
N LEU A 208 -4.38 -1.99 -6.31
CA LEU A 208 -5.43 -2.99 -6.10
C LEU A 208 -5.28 -4.22 -7.01
N GLY A 209 -4.74 -4.05 -8.22
CA GLY A 209 -4.39 -5.16 -9.11
C GLY A 209 -3.23 -5.97 -8.54
N ALA A 210 -2.16 -5.29 -8.12
CA ALA A 210 -1.02 -5.90 -7.46
C ALA A 210 -1.43 -6.66 -6.19
N LEU A 211 -2.33 -6.08 -5.36
CA LEU A 211 -2.83 -6.74 -4.16
C LEU A 211 -3.54 -8.07 -4.48
N ARG A 212 -4.36 -8.10 -5.51
CA ARG A 212 -5.03 -9.36 -5.91
C ARG A 212 -4.03 -10.41 -6.37
N ARG A 213 -3.07 -10.04 -7.23
CA ARG A 213 -2.02 -10.97 -7.70
C ARG A 213 -1.13 -11.44 -6.56
N GLY A 214 -0.69 -10.53 -5.69
CA GLY A 214 0.14 -10.86 -4.54
C GLY A 214 -0.54 -11.78 -3.53
N LEU A 215 -1.84 -11.58 -3.26
CA LEU A 215 -2.61 -12.46 -2.39
C LEU A 215 -2.81 -13.85 -3.00
N ASP A 216 -3.07 -13.95 -4.31
CA ASP A 216 -3.18 -15.23 -5.00
C ASP A 216 -1.86 -15.98 -4.97
N ALA A 217 -0.74 -15.30 -5.26
CA ALA A 217 0.60 -15.87 -5.17
C ALA A 217 0.94 -16.30 -3.73
N ALA A 218 0.61 -15.48 -2.72
CA ALA A 218 0.81 -15.85 -1.32
C ALA A 218 -0.01 -17.08 -0.93
N ALA A 219 -1.26 -17.20 -1.40
CA ALA A 219 -2.07 -18.40 -1.17
C ALA A 219 -1.49 -19.65 -1.83
N ASN A 220 -0.85 -19.53 -3.00
CA ASN A 220 -0.17 -20.64 -3.68
C ASN A 220 1.14 -21.04 -2.98
N ARG A 221 1.93 -20.06 -2.56
CA ARG A 221 3.31 -20.22 -2.11
C ARG A 221 3.46 -20.38 -0.60
N THR A 222 2.41 -20.16 0.18
CA THR A 222 2.43 -20.46 1.62
C THR A 222 2.14 -21.94 1.84
N ARG A 223 2.96 -22.62 2.66
CA ARG A 223 2.74 -24.03 3.03
C ARG A 223 1.45 -24.22 3.82
N PRO A 224 0.84 -25.40 3.82
CA PRO A 224 -0.26 -25.73 4.73
C PRO A 224 0.10 -25.43 6.19
N GLY A 225 -0.80 -24.76 6.92
CA GLY A 225 -0.57 -24.26 8.28
C GLY A 225 0.17 -22.93 8.36
N GLY A 226 0.80 -22.47 7.27
CA GLY A 226 1.41 -21.14 7.19
C GLY A 226 0.38 -20.03 7.15
N ARG A 227 0.77 -18.81 7.50
CA ARG A 227 -0.17 -17.69 7.68
C ARG A 227 0.15 -16.52 6.75
N ILE A 228 -0.93 -15.86 6.30
CA ILE A 228 -0.88 -14.64 5.50
C ILE A 228 -1.50 -13.54 6.36
N ALA A 229 -0.70 -12.52 6.67
CA ALA A 229 -1.10 -11.34 7.45
C ALA A 229 -1.09 -10.11 6.56
N VAL A 230 -2.17 -9.32 6.57
CA VAL A 230 -2.32 -8.13 5.73
C VAL A 230 -2.80 -6.95 6.54
N ILE A 231 -2.02 -5.88 6.56
CA ILE A 231 -2.38 -4.58 7.12
C ILE A 231 -2.86 -3.70 5.98
N SER A 232 -4.10 -3.23 6.04
CA SER A 232 -4.72 -2.33 5.08
C SER A 232 -5.06 -0.99 5.71
N PHE A 233 -5.05 0.10 4.92
CA PHE A 233 -5.26 1.47 5.41
C PHE A 233 -6.52 2.13 4.87
N HIS A 234 -7.17 1.56 3.88
CA HIS A 234 -8.44 2.05 3.34
C HIS A 234 -9.42 0.93 3.00
N SER A 235 -10.69 1.34 2.77
CA SER A 235 -11.83 0.44 2.56
C SER A 235 -11.68 -0.51 1.38
N LEU A 236 -11.04 -0.07 0.30
CA LEU A 236 -10.89 -0.89 -0.92
C LEU A 236 -9.91 -2.03 -0.70
N GLU A 237 -8.77 -1.78 -0.05
CA GLU A 237 -7.81 -2.83 0.35
C GLU A 237 -8.48 -3.82 1.30
N ASP A 238 -9.06 -3.33 2.40
CA ASP A 238 -9.71 -4.18 3.42
C ASP A 238 -10.82 -5.06 2.80
N ARG A 239 -11.54 -4.53 1.81
CA ARG A 239 -12.58 -5.27 1.09
C ARG A 239 -12.00 -6.42 0.26
N ILE A 240 -10.91 -6.17 -0.48
CA ILE A 240 -10.22 -7.20 -1.27
C ILE A 240 -9.70 -8.29 -0.34
N VAL A 241 -8.95 -7.93 0.69
CA VAL A 241 -8.37 -8.89 1.65
C VAL A 241 -9.47 -9.73 2.31
N LYS A 242 -10.54 -9.08 2.80
CA LYS A 242 -11.67 -9.76 3.42
C LYS A 242 -12.35 -10.74 2.45
N GLN A 243 -12.53 -10.34 1.19
CA GLN A 243 -13.17 -11.20 0.18
C GLN A 243 -12.26 -12.38 -0.16
N THR A 244 -10.98 -12.14 -0.44
CA THR A 244 -10.00 -13.21 -0.73
C THR A 244 -9.94 -14.22 0.41
N PHE A 245 -9.79 -13.77 1.67
CA PHE A 245 -9.69 -14.68 2.82
C PHE A 245 -10.97 -15.45 3.13
N ARG A 246 -12.12 -14.98 2.65
CA ARG A 246 -13.41 -15.66 2.81
C ARG A 246 -13.72 -16.64 1.67
N ASP A 247 -13.38 -16.23 0.44
CA ASP A 247 -13.90 -16.89 -0.77
C ASP A 247 -12.87 -17.85 -1.38
N ASP A 248 -11.61 -17.74 -1.02
CA ASP A 248 -10.54 -18.63 -1.50
C ASP A 248 -10.52 -19.93 -0.69
N ALA A 249 -10.82 -21.04 -1.33
CA ALA A 249 -10.86 -22.36 -0.70
C ALA A 249 -9.52 -22.84 -0.13
N ARG A 250 -8.41 -22.26 -0.59
CA ARG A 250 -7.06 -22.55 -0.05
C ARG A 250 -6.83 -21.92 1.32
N LEU A 251 -7.67 -20.96 1.73
CA LEU A 251 -7.46 -20.12 2.90
C LEU A 251 -8.56 -20.30 3.94
N ARG A 252 -8.19 -20.26 5.20
CA ARG A 252 -9.08 -20.19 6.34
C ARG A 252 -8.86 -18.86 7.07
N ALA A 253 -9.83 -17.95 7.03
CA ALA A 253 -9.75 -16.69 7.76
C ALA A 253 -9.66 -16.94 9.28
N LEU A 254 -8.59 -16.49 9.91
CA LEU A 254 -8.41 -16.55 11.36
C LEU A 254 -9.06 -15.35 12.06
N THR A 255 -9.18 -14.22 11.37
CA THR A 255 -9.79 -13.00 11.90
C THR A 255 -11.17 -12.76 11.29
N LYS A 256 -12.26 -13.00 12.05
CA LYS A 256 -13.63 -12.62 11.60
C LYS A 256 -13.78 -11.10 11.49
N LYS A 257 -13.23 -10.36 12.47
CA LYS A 257 -13.10 -8.89 12.48
C LYS A 257 -11.62 -8.54 12.36
N PRO A 258 -11.26 -7.41 11.75
CA PRO A 258 -9.87 -7.00 11.71
C PRO A 258 -9.36 -6.68 13.11
N ILE A 259 -8.08 -6.95 13.37
CA ILE A 259 -7.36 -6.44 14.52
C ILE A 259 -7.07 -4.96 14.23
N LEU A 260 -7.36 -4.10 15.19
CA LEU A 260 -7.17 -2.65 15.10
C LEU A 260 -6.01 -2.22 16.01
N PRO A 261 -5.30 -1.14 15.66
CA PRO A 261 -4.26 -0.60 16.53
C PRO A 261 -4.83 -0.14 17.86
N SER A 262 -4.01 -0.22 18.90
CA SER A 262 -4.35 0.28 20.22
C SER A 262 -4.50 1.81 20.21
N ARG A 263 -5.17 2.36 21.24
CA ARG A 263 -5.27 3.82 21.39
C ARG A 263 -3.89 4.47 21.52
N ASP A 264 -3.00 3.83 22.28
CA ASP A 264 -1.64 4.34 22.53
C ASP A 264 -0.80 4.33 21.24
N GLU A 265 -0.92 3.28 20.44
CA GLU A 265 -0.29 3.24 19.12
C GLU A 265 -0.78 4.37 18.21
N VAL A 266 -2.11 4.63 18.16
CA VAL A 266 -2.68 5.72 17.35
C VAL A 266 -2.21 7.10 17.82
N VAL A 267 -1.99 7.28 19.13
CA VAL A 267 -1.44 8.53 19.69
C VAL A 267 0.02 8.70 19.30
N GLY A 268 0.82 7.64 19.44
CA GLY A 268 2.25 7.65 19.08
C GLY A 268 2.52 7.65 17.56
N ASN A 269 1.64 6.98 16.80
CA ASN A 269 1.73 6.87 15.34
C ASN A 269 0.35 7.16 14.70
N PRO A 270 0.03 8.42 14.36
CA PRO A 270 -1.27 8.78 13.78
C PRO A 270 -1.62 8.07 12.47
N ARG A 271 -0.64 7.50 11.77
CA ARG A 271 -0.85 6.71 10.55
C ARG A 271 -1.55 5.38 10.85
N ALA A 272 -1.35 4.83 12.04
CA ALA A 272 -2.01 3.60 12.46
C ALA A 272 -3.54 3.72 12.56
N ARG A 273 -4.08 4.95 12.68
CA ARG A 273 -5.51 5.20 12.94
C ARG A 273 -6.47 4.49 11.99
N SER A 274 -6.11 4.28 10.73
CA SER A 274 -6.95 3.61 9.73
C SER A 274 -6.55 2.16 9.48
N ALA A 275 -5.49 1.68 10.13
CA ALA A 275 -4.95 0.35 9.92
C ALA A 275 -5.92 -0.74 10.38
N LYS A 276 -5.92 -1.83 9.62
CA LYS A 276 -6.71 -3.04 9.88
C LYS A 276 -5.87 -4.25 9.51
N LEU A 277 -5.52 -5.05 10.49
CA LEU A 277 -4.83 -6.32 10.26
C LEU A 277 -5.86 -7.46 10.08
N ARG A 278 -5.74 -8.19 8.99
CA ARG A 278 -6.43 -9.46 8.77
C ARG A 278 -5.44 -10.59 8.57
N VAL A 279 -5.83 -11.76 9.05
CA VAL A 279 -5.00 -12.96 9.01
C VAL A 279 -5.80 -14.14 8.47
N ALA A 280 -5.18 -14.90 7.57
CA ALA A 280 -5.66 -16.20 7.12
C ALA A 280 -4.56 -17.25 7.27
N GLU A 281 -4.97 -18.49 7.40
CA GLU A 281 -4.10 -19.66 7.40
C GLU A 281 -4.30 -20.42 6.09
N ARG A 282 -3.21 -20.89 5.48
CA ARG A 282 -3.24 -21.80 4.35
C ARG A 282 -3.71 -23.18 4.81
N VAL A 283 -4.84 -23.63 4.29
CA VAL A 283 -5.34 -25.00 4.52
C VAL A 283 -4.72 -25.97 3.52
N ALA A 284 -4.87 -27.25 3.77
CA ALA A 284 -4.27 -28.30 2.93
C ALA A 284 -4.77 -28.27 1.48
#